data_c9155351d674d36fea9a9c271fdb6ef2
#
_entry.id   c9155351d674d36fea9a9c271fdb6ef2
#
_cell.length_a   1.000
_cell.length_b   1.000
_cell.length_c   1.000
_cell.angle_alpha   90.00
_cell.angle_beta   90.00
_cell.angle_gamma   90.00
#
_symmetry.space_group_name_H-M   'P 1'
#
loop_
_entity.id
_entity.type
_entity.pdbx_description
1 polymer ?
#
loop_
_entity_poly.entity_id
_entity_poly.type
_entity_poly.pdbx_seq_one_letter_code
_entity_poly.pdbx_strand_id
1 'polypeptide(L)'
;MSDKIKIFTISDHPLSPSGVGTQTRYVIEAMLKTGKYEFVSFGGAIKHDQHQPQKTEEWGEQWIIWPVDGYGTPDMVRAMIHQQKPDILWFMTDPRFYGWLWEIENEIRAHVPMVYYHVWDNYPYPKFNAPWYKSNDHVACISKLTHDVLQNVAPEVDSSYIPHAVDADIFKPAPAESIEQYRSERNLKDKFVCFWNNRNARRKQSGTLIYWFKEFLDKVGHDNATLIMHTDIKDVHGQDLEAIIHELGLTQGQVLFSQEKVSSHDLAAIYNAVDVTINISDAEGFGLATLESLYCGTPIVVSMTGGLQFQVTDGKKFFGAGLEPVSKAIIGSQEVPYIYEDRISKEDFVAALTKLYEMTPEERTQLGAEGLAHAHKEFNFEDFVQRWDDLLTEVHETKGSWDTRSGYQSYEMRTL
;
A
#
# COMPACT_ATOMS: atom_id res chain seq x y z
N MET A 1 36.57 -0.80 -9.70
CA MET A 1 35.14 -0.55 -9.72
C MET A 1 34.74 -0.57 -8.27
N SER A 2 34.05 0.42 -7.74
CA SER A 2 33.46 0.36 -6.41
C SER A 2 32.49 -0.82 -6.44
N ASP A 3 32.63 -1.77 -5.53
CA ASP A 3 31.68 -2.89 -5.43
C ASP A 3 30.31 -2.28 -5.09
N LYS A 4 29.27 -2.72 -5.82
CA LYS A 4 27.90 -2.26 -5.57
C LYS A 4 27.40 -2.81 -4.25
N ILE A 5 26.54 -2.07 -3.59
CA ILE A 5 25.83 -2.53 -2.39
C ILE A 5 24.80 -3.58 -2.83
N LYS A 6 24.95 -4.81 -2.34
CA LYS A 6 24.06 -5.92 -2.67
C LYS A 6 22.95 -6.05 -1.64
N ILE A 7 21.70 -5.96 -2.09
CA ILE A 7 20.54 -6.05 -1.23
C ILE A 7 19.76 -7.34 -1.50
N PHE A 8 19.51 -8.12 -0.45
CA PHE A 8 18.59 -9.24 -0.50
C PHE A 8 17.21 -8.77 -0.05
N THR A 9 16.18 -8.95 -0.88
CA THR A 9 14.81 -8.54 -0.55
C THR A 9 13.88 -9.74 -0.37
N ILE A 10 13.01 -9.67 0.65
CA ILE A 10 11.93 -10.65 0.89
C ILE A 10 10.61 -9.89 0.95
N SER A 11 9.71 -10.15 0.00
CA SER A 11 8.45 -9.41 -0.15
C SER A 11 7.46 -10.18 -1.03
N ASP A 12 6.29 -9.60 -1.29
CA ASP A 12 5.48 -10.01 -2.41
C ASP A 12 6.32 -9.96 -3.68
N HIS A 13 6.00 -10.83 -4.63
CA HIS A 13 6.73 -10.84 -5.91
C HIS A 13 6.71 -9.43 -6.53
N PRO A 14 7.87 -8.79 -6.76
CA PRO A 14 7.93 -7.37 -7.12
C PRO A 14 7.29 -7.04 -8.49
N LEU A 15 7.09 -8.06 -9.34
CA LEU A 15 6.35 -7.91 -10.60
C LEU A 15 4.86 -8.29 -10.47
N SER A 16 4.39 -8.59 -9.25
CA SER A 16 2.97 -8.82 -9.00
C SER A 16 2.21 -7.49 -8.87
N PRO A 17 0.90 -7.46 -9.17
CA PRO A 17 0.08 -6.25 -9.08
C PRO A 17 -0.36 -5.91 -7.65
N SER A 18 0.19 -6.55 -6.62
CA SER A 18 -0.11 -6.20 -5.21
C SER A 18 0.51 -4.85 -4.83
N GLY A 19 -0.09 -4.15 -3.87
CA GLY A 19 0.48 -2.90 -3.35
C GLY A 19 1.88 -3.10 -2.76
N VAL A 20 2.11 -4.19 -2.03
CA VAL A 20 3.43 -4.55 -1.47
C VAL A 20 4.42 -4.83 -2.59
N GLY A 21 4.04 -5.64 -3.60
CA GLY A 21 4.88 -5.92 -4.77
C GLY A 21 5.25 -4.65 -5.55
N THR A 22 4.28 -3.78 -5.81
CA THR A 22 4.50 -2.50 -6.50
C THR A 22 5.47 -1.59 -5.75
N GLN A 23 5.29 -1.42 -4.44
CA GLN A 23 6.20 -0.59 -3.63
C GLN A 23 7.60 -1.19 -3.52
N THR A 24 7.70 -2.51 -3.39
CA THR A 24 8.99 -3.22 -3.44
C THR A 24 9.70 -2.96 -4.77
N ARG A 25 8.98 -3.06 -5.88
CA ARG A 25 9.51 -2.76 -7.22
C ARG A 25 9.98 -1.32 -7.32
N TYR A 26 9.22 -0.35 -6.82
CA TYR A 26 9.63 1.07 -6.85
C TYR A 26 10.93 1.30 -6.09
N VAL A 27 11.10 0.70 -4.91
CA VAL A 27 12.38 0.77 -4.18
C VAL A 27 13.51 0.18 -5.01
N ILE A 28 13.35 -1.03 -5.54
CA ILE A 28 14.39 -1.74 -6.26
C ILE A 28 14.79 -0.98 -7.54
N GLU A 29 13.84 -0.62 -8.39
CA GLU A 29 14.11 0.07 -9.66
C GLU A 29 14.72 1.46 -9.43
N ALA A 30 14.23 2.20 -8.41
CA ALA A 30 14.80 3.48 -8.04
C ALA A 30 16.27 3.35 -7.63
N MET A 31 16.59 2.37 -6.79
CA MET A 31 17.96 2.13 -6.33
C MET A 31 18.87 1.63 -7.45
N LEU A 32 18.38 0.76 -8.34
CA LEU A 32 19.13 0.30 -9.52
C LEU A 32 19.49 1.47 -10.46
N LYS A 33 18.58 2.44 -10.65
CA LYS A 33 18.82 3.65 -11.47
C LYS A 33 19.96 4.52 -10.95
N THR A 34 20.26 4.47 -9.65
CA THR A 34 21.42 5.18 -9.08
C THR A 34 22.77 4.58 -9.49
N GLY A 35 22.77 3.34 -9.95
CA GLY A 35 23.98 2.58 -10.29
C GLY A 35 24.78 2.07 -9.10
N LYS A 36 24.39 2.39 -7.85
CA LYS A 36 25.08 2.02 -6.61
C LYS A 36 24.74 0.61 -6.10
N TYR A 37 23.61 0.05 -6.54
CA TYR A 37 23.01 -1.15 -5.94
C TYR A 37 22.87 -2.31 -6.91
N GLU A 38 22.79 -3.51 -6.37
CA GLU A 38 22.30 -4.72 -7.05
C GLU A 38 21.39 -5.51 -6.11
N PHE A 39 20.46 -6.26 -6.68
CA PHE A 39 19.42 -6.92 -5.92
C PHE A 39 19.30 -8.42 -6.19
N VAL A 40 19.04 -9.16 -5.12
CA VAL A 40 18.54 -10.53 -5.15
C VAL A 40 17.22 -10.54 -4.39
N SER A 41 16.15 -11.02 -4.99
CA SER A 41 14.82 -10.94 -4.42
C SER A 41 14.19 -12.32 -4.24
N PHE A 42 13.57 -12.59 -3.09
CA PHE A 42 12.52 -13.59 -3.00
C PHE A 42 11.22 -12.95 -3.42
N GLY A 43 10.57 -13.52 -4.44
CA GLY A 43 9.28 -13.11 -4.95
C GLY A 43 8.19 -14.01 -4.39
N GLY A 44 7.58 -13.61 -3.28
CA GLY A 44 6.59 -14.39 -2.54
C GLY A 44 5.14 -14.00 -2.79
N ALA A 45 4.27 -14.47 -1.89
CA ALA A 45 2.84 -14.18 -1.78
C ALA A 45 1.94 -14.66 -2.95
N ILE A 46 2.50 -15.16 -4.03
CA ILE A 46 1.76 -15.74 -5.16
C ILE A 46 2.18 -17.20 -5.38
N LYS A 47 1.34 -17.98 -6.04
CA LYS A 47 1.70 -19.33 -6.48
C LYS A 47 2.55 -19.25 -7.75
N HIS A 48 3.56 -20.09 -7.81
CA HIS A 48 4.46 -20.17 -8.94
C HIS A 48 4.36 -21.55 -9.62
N ASP A 49 4.26 -21.55 -10.94
CA ASP A 49 4.34 -22.78 -11.73
C ASP A 49 5.80 -23.26 -11.87
N GLN A 50 6.74 -22.33 -11.78
CA GLN A 50 8.17 -22.58 -11.87
C GLN A 50 8.92 -21.77 -10.83
N HIS A 51 9.95 -22.40 -10.24
CA HIS A 51 10.81 -21.78 -9.22
C HIS A 51 12.23 -21.44 -9.74
N GLN A 52 12.36 -21.31 -11.06
CA GLN A 52 13.62 -20.88 -11.67
C GLN A 52 13.85 -19.38 -11.47
N PRO A 53 15.11 -18.95 -11.25
CA PRO A 53 15.42 -17.53 -11.15
C PRO A 53 14.98 -16.78 -12.39
N GLN A 54 14.40 -15.59 -12.16
CA GLN A 54 13.90 -14.71 -13.19
C GLN A 54 14.76 -13.44 -13.25
N LYS A 55 14.91 -12.88 -14.44
CA LYS A 55 15.59 -11.61 -14.68
C LYS A 55 14.68 -10.75 -15.55
N THR A 56 14.71 -9.45 -15.32
CA THR A 56 14.04 -8.51 -16.22
C THR A 56 14.97 -8.17 -17.40
N GLU A 57 14.40 -7.83 -18.54
CA GLU A 57 15.19 -7.40 -19.71
C GLU A 57 16.00 -6.14 -19.41
N GLU A 58 15.45 -5.21 -18.63
CA GLU A 58 16.05 -3.94 -18.30
C GLU A 58 17.29 -4.08 -17.39
N TRP A 59 17.22 -4.95 -16.36
CA TRP A 59 18.23 -5.01 -15.30
C TRP A 59 19.16 -6.22 -15.38
N GLY A 60 18.79 -7.28 -16.08
CA GLY A 60 19.60 -8.47 -16.29
C GLY A 60 20.17 -9.03 -14.99
N GLU A 61 21.50 -9.14 -14.89
CA GLU A 61 22.21 -9.69 -13.72
C GLU A 61 22.17 -8.76 -12.49
N GLN A 62 21.79 -7.50 -12.65
CA GLN A 62 21.76 -6.56 -11.53
C GLN A 62 20.53 -6.78 -10.63
N TRP A 63 19.53 -7.55 -11.12
CA TRP A 63 18.35 -7.91 -10.35
C TRP A 63 17.89 -9.33 -10.70
N ILE A 64 18.06 -10.24 -9.74
CA ILE A 64 17.64 -11.64 -9.87
C ILE A 64 16.50 -11.90 -8.91
N ILE A 65 15.37 -12.39 -9.42
CA ILE A 65 14.17 -12.71 -8.64
C ILE A 65 14.06 -14.23 -8.54
N TRP A 66 14.00 -14.74 -7.32
CA TRP A 66 13.75 -16.14 -7.01
C TRP A 66 12.30 -16.31 -6.59
N PRO A 67 11.45 -16.95 -7.40
CA PRO A 67 10.09 -17.28 -7.01
C PRO A 67 10.11 -18.23 -5.81
N VAL A 68 9.35 -17.88 -4.76
CA VAL A 68 9.26 -18.70 -3.54
C VAL A 68 7.83 -18.82 -3.08
N ASP A 69 7.46 -19.97 -2.51
CA ASP A 69 6.15 -20.15 -1.90
C ASP A 69 6.09 -19.39 -0.55
N GLY A 70 4.96 -18.77 -0.27
CA GLY A 70 4.80 -17.86 0.86
C GLY A 70 5.83 -16.73 0.78
N TYR A 71 6.75 -16.65 1.73
CA TYR A 71 7.87 -15.70 1.74
C TYR A 71 9.24 -16.41 1.87
N GLY A 72 9.27 -17.71 1.59
CA GLY A 72 10.43 -18.56 1.75
C GLY A 72 10.48 -19.28 3.09
N THR A 73 11.63 -19.87 3.40
CA THR A 73 11.89 -20.63 4.64
C THR A 73 13.24 -20.24 5.25
N PRO A 74 13.49 -20.56 6.55
CA PRO A 74 14.79 -20.33 7.19
C PRO A 74 15.97 -20.90 6.39
N ASP A 75 15.85 -22.12 5.88
CA ASP A 75 16.94 -22.76 5.13
C ASP A 75 17.20 -22.08 3.77
N MET A 76 16.15 -21.59 3.10
CA MET A 76 16.30 -20.82 1.86
C MET A 76 17.00 -19.48 2.14
N VAL A 77 16.67 -18.80 3.24
CA VAL A 77 17.34 -17.55 3.63
C VAL A 77 18.81 -17.80 3.98
N ARG A 78 19.11 -18.83 4.77
CA ARG A 78 20.50 -19.23 5.08
C ARG A 78 21.31 -19.50 3.81
N ALA A 79 20.75 -20.28 2.90
CA ALA A 79 21.40 -20.59 1.62
C ALA A 79 21.65 -19.33 0.80
N MET A 80 20.65 -18.46 0.68
CA MET A 80 20.73 -17.21 -0.09
C MET A 80 21.80 -16.27 0.50
N ILE A 81 21.81 -16.06 1.81
CA ILE A 81 22.80 -15.21 2.48
C ILE A 81 24.22 -15.74 2.25
N HIS A 82 24.46 -17.04 2.42
CA HIS A 82 25.78 -17.63 2.21
C HIS A 82 26.24 -17.62 0.75
N GLN A 83 25.35 -17.83 -0.19
CA GLN A 83 25.69 -17.88 -1.63
C GLN A 83 25.86 -16.48 -2.24
N GLN A 84 24.98 -15.55 -1.89
CA GLN A 84 24.96 -14.24 -2.51
C GLN A 84 25.75 -13.19 -1.73
N LYS A 85 25.99 -13.42 -0.45
CA LYS A 85 26.68 -12.49 0.46
C LYS A 85 26.15 -11.06 0.36
N PRO A 86 24.85 -10.84 0.60
CA PRO A 86 24.28 -9.50 0.54
C PRO A 86 24.84 -8.61 1.65
N ASP A 87 24.80 -7.30 1.44
CA ASP A 87 25.18 -6.30 2.43
C ASP A 87 24.03 -5.92 3.35
N ILE A 88 22.79 -6.02 2.86
CA ILE A 88 21.58 -5.67 3.61
C ILE A 88 20.51 -6.72 3.30
N LEU A 89 19.77 -7.16 4.31
CA LEU A 89 18.47 -7.83 4.16
C LEU A 89 17.36 -6.80 4.34
N TRP A 90 16.62 -6.54 3.27
CA TRP A 90 15.44 -5.68 3.26
C TRP A 90 14.17 -6.51 3.08
N PHE A 91 13.11 -6.23 3.84
CA PHE A 91 11.87 -6.98 3.71
C PHE A 91 10.64 -6.14 4.06
N MET A 92 9.53 -6.47 3.44
CA MET A 92 8.27 -5.73 3.53
C MET A 92 7.09 -6.69 3.46
N THR A 93 6.23 -6.64 4.41
CA THR A 93 4.80 -7.01 4.46
C THR A 93 4.30 -6.90 5.91
N ASP A 94 3.09 -7.39 6.21
CA ASP A 94 2.55 -7.46 7.57
C ASP A 94 3.45 -8.35 8.47
N PRO A 95 3.77 -7.92 9.69
CA PRO A 95 4.69 -8.65 10.57
C PRO A 95 4.26 -10.10 10.86
N ARG A 96 2.97 -10.43 10.78
CA ARG A 96 2.48 -11.81 10.98
C ARG A 96 3.11 -12.83 10.04
N PHE A 97 3.57 -12.40 8.87
CA PHE A 97 4.18 -13.28 7.89
C PHE A 97 5.68 -13.54 8.12
N TYR A 98 6.32 -12.82 9.04
CA TYR A 98 7.77 -12.89 9.26
C TYR A 98 8.20 -13.44 10.61
N GLY A 99 7.29 -13.99 11.43
CA GLY A 99 7.65 -14.61 12.71
C GLY A 99 8.81 -15.59 12.57
N TRP A 100 8.76 -16.47 11.58
CA TRP A 100 9.79 -17.44 11.24
C TRP A 100 11.14 -16.80 10.86
N LEU A 101 11.13 -15.61 10.23
CA LEU A 101 12.36 -14.88 9.85
C LEU A 101 13.03 -14.28 11.09
N TRP A 102 12.25 -13.72 12.00
CA TRP A 102 12.77 -13.17 13.24
C TRP A 102 13.22 -14.25 14.23
N GLU A 103 12.72 -15.49 14.13
CA GLU A 103 13.26 -16.62 14.91
C GLU A 103 14.72 -16.92 14.61
N ILE A 104 15.21 -16.58 13.41
CA ILE A 104 16.59 -16.73 13.01
C ILE A 104 17.35 -15.40 12.91
N GLU A 105 16.82 -14.32 13.48
CA GLU A 105 17.41 -12.98 13.36
C GLU A 105 18.85 -12.90 13.85
N ASN A 106 19.20 -13.65 14.90
CA ASN A 106 20.55 -13.68 15.43
C ASN A 106 21.58 -14.26 14.43
N GLU A 107 21.18 -15.27 13.66
CA GLU A 107 22.03 -15.85 12.62
C GLU A 107 22.25 -14.86 11.48
N ILE A 108 21.20 -14.13 11.10
CA ILE A 108 21.23 -13.15 10.01
C ILE A 108 22.03 -11.91 10.44
N ARG A 109 21.62 -11.28 11.54
CA ARG A 109 22.19 -10.01 12.01
C ARG A 109 23.64 -10.10 12.46
N ALA A 110 24.12 -11.29 12.76
CA ALA A 110 25.56 -11.54 12.98
C ALA A 110 26.40 -11.20 11.73
N HIS A 111 25.82 -11.25 10.54
CA HIS A 111 26.51 -11.05 9.27
C HIS A 111 25.96 -9.89 8.44
N VAL A 112 24.63 -9.66 8.47
CA VAL A 112 23.92 -8.76 7.57
C VAL A 112 22.88 -7.97 8.36
N PRO A 113 22.87 -6.64 8.29
CA PRO A 113 21.83 -5.84 8.94
C PRO A 113 20.46 -6.08 8.30
N MET A 114 19.42 -6.09 9.15
CA MET A 114 18.03 -6.28 8.77
C MET A 114 17.28 -4.93 8.76
N VAL A 115 16.73 -4.58 7.62
CA VAL A 115 15.89 -3.38 7.41
C VAL A 115 14.46 -3.81 7.10
N TYR A 116 13.55 -3.53 8.00
CA TYR A 116 12.13 -3.84 7.85
C TYR A 116 11.34 -2.63 7.38
N TYR A 117 10.63 -2.75 6.26
CA TYR A 117 9.67 -1.75 5.80
C TYR A 117 8.29 -2.07 6.37
N HIS A 118 7.96 -1.38 7.46
CA HIS A 118 6.88 -1.72 8.39
C HIS A 118 5.50 -1.41 7.83
N VAL A 119 4.68 -2.45 7.70
CA VAL A 119 3.27 -2.42 7.33
C VAL A 119 2.40 -2.75 8.55
N TRP A 120 1.48 -1.87 8.89
CA TRP A 120 0.48 -2.08 9.94
C TRP A 120 -0.73 -1.17 9.70
N ASP A 121 -1.94 -1.65 10.07
CA ASP A 121 -3.21 -0.99 9.72
C ASP A 121 -3.94 -0.41 10.94
N ASN A 122 -3.67 -0.89 12.17
CA ASN A 122 -4.59 -0.78 13.28
C ASN A 122 -4.00 -0.18 14.55
N TYR A 123 -4.86 0.48 15.33
CA TYR A 123 -4.67 0.74 16.75
C TYR A 123 -5.43 -0.33 17.60
N PRO A 124 -5.21 -0.41 18.93
CA PRO A 124 -4.22 0.34 19.70
C PRO A 124 -2.79 -0.13 19.41
N TYR A 125 -1.81 0.54 20.02
CA TYR A 125 -0.40 0.18 19.86
C TYR A 125 -0.16 -1.31 20.08
N PRO A 126 0.30 -2.06 19.05
CA PRO A 126 0.44 -3.51 19.11
C PRO A 126 1.67 -3.93 19.92
N LYS A 127 1.62 -3.81 21.26
CA LYS A 127 2.73 -4.15 22.16
C LYS A 127 3.22 -5.59 21.99
N PHE A 128 2.38 -6.47 21.48
CA PHE A 128 2.73 -7.85 21.15
C PHE A 128 3.70 -7.95 19.97
N ASN A 129 3.81 -6.91 19.13
CA ASN A 129 4.79 -6.83 18.04
C ASN A 129 6.17 -6.30 18.51
N ALA A 130 6.31 -5.83 19.75
CA ALA A 130 7.56 -5.25 20.22
C ALA A 130 8.79 -6.14 20.02
N PRO A 131 8.74 -7.46 20.32
CA PRO A 131 9.88 -8.34 20.05
C PRO A 131 10.30 -8.34 18.58
N TRP A 132 9.33 -8.33 17.65
CA TRP A 132 9.59 -8.33 16.23
C TRP A 132 10.25 -7.03 15.76
N TYR A 133 9.77 -5.87 16.25
CA TYR A 133 10.39 -4.58 15.90
C TYR A 133 11.83 -4.50 16.40
N LYS A 134 12.10 -4.99 17.61
CA LYS A 134 13.46 -5.03 18.22
C LYS A 134 14.41 -5.98 17.51
N SER A 135 13.89 -6.92 16.74
CA SER A 135 14.68 -7.90 15.97
C SER A 135 15.18 -7.35 14.61
N ASN A 136 15.25 -6.03 14.46
CA ASN A 136 15.76 -5.36 13.26
C ASN A 136 16.88 -4.38 13.61
N ASP A 137 17.73 -4.08 12.64
CA ASP A 137 18.74 -3.03 12.76
C ASP A 137 18.15 -1.65 12.43
N HIS A 138 17.12 -1.62 11.59
CA HIS A 138 16.36 -0.43 11.25
C HIS A 138 14.93 -0.76 10.82
N VAL A 139 13.96 0.08 11.19
CA VAL A 139 12.57 -0.04 10.75
C VAL A 139 12.15 1.23 10.02
N ALA A 140 11.95 1.13 8.71
CA ALA A 140 11.33 2.18 7.92
C ALA A 140 9.81 2.05 7.97
N CYS A 141 9.08 3.16 8.08
CA CYS A 141 7.65 3.19 8.31
C CYS A 141 6.90 3.75 7.11
N ILE A 142 5.90 3.02 6.60
CA ILE A 142 5.14 3.37 5.39
C ILE A 142 4.19 4.55 5.55
N SER A 143 3.82 4.90 6.79
CA SER A 143 2.85 5.95 7.08
C SER A 143 3.13 6.60 8.43
N LYS A 144 2.51 7.75 8.68
CA LYS A 144 2.56 8.40 10.01
C LYS A 144 1.99 7.49 11.10
N LEU A 145 0.97 6.67 10.78
CA LEU A 145 0.43 5.67 11.69
C LEU A 145 1.50 4.64 12.07
N THR A 146 2.18 4.03 11.10
CA THR A 146 3.19 2.99 11.38
C THR A 146 4.39 3.55 12.12
N HIS A 147 4.77 4.80 11.85
CA HIS A 147 5.82 5.50 12.58
C HIS A 147 5.41 5.80 14.03
N ASP A 148 4.20 6.30 14.26
CA ASP A 148 3.65 6.52 15.60
C ASP A 148 3.56 5.22 16.40
N VAL A 149 3.09 4.15 15.79
CA VAL A 149 3.07 2.80 16.39
C VAL A 149 4.47 2.39 16.86
N LEU A 150 5.48 2.52 15.99
CA LEU A 150 6.84 2.10 16.32
C LEU A 150 7.42 2.93 17.48
N GLN A 151 7.25 4.25 17.45
CA GLN A 151 7.73 5.16 18.50
C GLN A 151 7.11 4.87 19.87
N ASN A 152 5.90 4.27 19.92
CA ASN A 152 5.21 3.93 21.16
C ASN A 152 5.38 2.47 21.60
N VAL A 153 5.79 1.58 20.69
CA VAL A 153 5.93 0.14 20.97
C VAL A 153 7.40 -0.26 21.18
N ALA A 154 8.31 0.32 20.41
CA ALA A 154 9.74 0.02 20.45
C ALA A 154 10.58 1.27 20.13
N PRO A 155 10.54 2.31 20.99
CA PRO A 155 11.20 3.60 20.74
C PRO A 155 12.73 3.52 20.67
N GLU A 156 13.31 2.45 21.17
CA GLU A 156 14.75 2.19 21.12
C GLU A 156 15.27 1.70 19.76
N VAL A 157 14.37 1.34 18.85
CA VAL A 157 14.75 0.84 17.53
C VAL A 157 15.01 2.03 16.58
N ASP A 158 16.15 1.98 15.89
CA ASP A 158 16.46 2.95 14.84
C ASP A 158 15.35 2.95 13.78
N SER A 159 14.80 4.11 13.47
CA SER A 159 13.65 4.19 12.59
C SER A 159 13.62 5.44 11.72
N SER A 160 12.94 5.32 10.59
CA SER A 160 12.67 6.43 9.68
C SER A 160 11.24 6.40 9.14
N TYR A 161 10.73 7.58 8.82
CA TYR A 161 9.47 7.73 8.11
C TYR A 161 9.74 7.85 6.61
N ILE A 162 9.40 6.81 5.86
CA ILE A 162 9.50 6.78 4.40
C ILE A 162 8.12 6.38 3.87
N PRO A 163 7.22 7.34 3.61
CA PRO A 163 5.88 7.02 3.12
C PRO A 163 5.95 6.37 1.75
N HIS A 164 4.97 5.52 1.46
CA HIS A 164 4.75 5.06 0.10
C HIS A 164 4.58 6.24 -0.86
N ALA A 165 4.96 6.03 -2.10
CA ALA A 165 4.78 6.98 -3.18
C ALA A 165 4.22 6.29 -4.42
N VAL A 166 3.77 7.06 -5.38
CA VAL A 166 3.32 6.58 -6.68
C VAL A 166 4.10 7.26 -7.79
N ASP A 167 4.21 6.58 -8.93
CA ASP A 167 4.91 7.09 -10.10
C ASP A 167 4.13 8.26 -10.71
N ALA A 168 4.65 9.49 -10.56
CA ALA A 168 4.07 10.72 -11.07
C ALA A 168 4.13 10.85 -12.61
N ASP A 169 4.92 10.04 -13.29
CA ASP A 169 4.92 9.98 -14.74
C ASP A 169 3.72 9.22 -15.29
N ILE A 170 3.19 8.29 -14.49
CA ILE A 170 2.02 7.48 -14.81
C ILE A 170 0.74 8.12 -14.24
N PHE A 171 0.71 8.36 -12.93
CA PHE A 171 -0.44 8.94 -12.25
C PHE A 171 -0.33 10.46 -12.25
N LYS A 172 -1.04 11.09 -13.16
CA LYS A 172 -1.10 12.55 -13.33
C LYS A 172 -2.39 12.95 -14.03
N PRO A 173 -2.78 14.22 -13.97
CA PRO A 173 -3.95 14.70 -14.68
C PRO A 173 -3.82 14.47 -16.18
N ALA A 174 -4.86 13.89 -16.78
CA ALA A 174 -4.94 13.64 -18.21
C ALA A 174 -5.57 14.85 -18.95
N PRO A 175 -5.32 15.01 -20.26
CA PRO A 175 -6.00 16.00 -21.07
C PRO A 175 -7.53 15.82 -21.04
N ALA A 176 -8.27 16.92 -20.99
CA ALA A 176 -9.73 16.90 -20.91
C ALA A 176 -10.38 16.11 -22.07
N GLU A 177 -9.82 16.20 -23.27
CA GLU A 177 -10.28 15.46 -24.45
C GLU A 177 -10.20 13.94 -24.24
N SER A 178 -9.11 13.46 -23.64
CA SER A 178 -8.93 12.04 -23.33
C SER A 178 -9.93 11.54 -22.29
N ILE A 179 -10.23 12.37 -21.29
CA ILE A 179 -11.24 12.09 -20.25
C ILE A 179 -12.63 12.02 -20.88
N GLU A 180 -12.98 12.99 -21.72
CA GLU A 180 -14.29 13.02 -22.39
C GLU A 180 -14.45 11.82 -23.34
N GLN A 181 -13.43 11.47 -24.09
CA GLN A 181 -13.44 10.28 -24.94
C GLN A 181 -13.66 9.00 -24.11
N TYR A 182 -12.91 8.81 -23.05
CA TYR A 182 -13.02 7.65 -22.16
C TYR A 182 -14.43 7.50 -21.59
N ARG A 183 -15.01 8.60 -21.10
CA ARG A 183 -16.38 8.64 -20.53
C ARG A 183 -17.44 8.37 -21.59
N SER A 184 -17.28 8.94 -22.80
CA SER A 184 -18.21 8.74 -23.91
C SER A 184 -18.26 7.29 -24.38
N GLU A 185 -17.12 6.65 -24.57
CA GLU A 185 -17.01 5.26 -25.01
C GLU A 185 -17.67 4.27 -24.02
N ARG A 186 -17.81 4.67 -22.74
CA ARG A 186 -18.34 3.83 -21.65
C ARG A 186 -19.70 4.24 -21.13
N ASN A 187 -20.39 5.16 -21.83
CA ASN A 187 -21.69 5.72 -21.44
C ASN A 187 -21.71 6.34 -20.03
N LEU A 188 -20.63 7.06 -19.69
CA LEU A 188 -20.45 7.72 -18.40
C LEU A 188 -20.55 9.25 -18.47
N LYS A 189 -20.78 9.82 -19.67
CA LYS A 189 -20.65 11.25 -19.94
C LYS A 189 -21.50 12.13 -18.99
N ASP A 190 -22.74 11.75 -18.77
CA ASP A 190 -23.71 12.55 -18.01
C ASP A 190 -23.93 12.02 -16.59
N LYS A 191 -23.04 11.16 -16.11
CA LYS A 191 -23.15 10.52 -14.79
C LYS A 191 -22.10 11.05 -13.83
N PHE A 192 -22.46 11.09 -12.55
CA PHE A 192 -21.48 11.20 -11.48
C PHE A 192 -20.85 9.83 -11.25
N VAL A 193 -19.56 9.72 -11.49
CA VAL A 193 -18.85 8.45 -11.49
C VAL A 193 -18.00 8.29 -10.25
N CYS A 194 -18.32 7.28 -9.45
CA CYS A 194 -17.55 6.87 -8.28
C CYS A 194 -16.64 5.70 -8.63
N PHE A 195 -15.45 5.65 -8.04
CA PHE A 195 -14.52 4.54 -8.23
C PHE A 195 -14.07 3.94 -6.89
N TRP A 196 -13.95 2.63 -6.86
CA TRP A 196 -13.42 1.87 -5.75
C TRP A 196 -12.43 0.83 -6.28
N ASN A 197 -11.17 0.95 -5.85
CA ASN A 197 -10.08 0.07 -6.25
C ASN A 197 -9.46 -0.57 -5.01
N ASN A 198 -9.89 -1.77 -4.68
CA ASN A 198 -9.39 -2.54 -3.55
C ASN A 198 -9.64 -4.03 -3.77
N ARG A 199 -8.91 -4.86 -3.04
CA ARG A 199 -9.26 -6.27 -2.91
C ARG A 199 -10.63 -6.41 -2.23
N ASN A 200 -11.47 -7.30 -2.73
CA ASN A 200 -12.73 -7.65 -2.07
C ASN A 200 -12.41 -8.48 -0.81
N ALA A 201 -12.13 -7.79 0.28
CA ALA A 201 -11.84 -8.36 1.58
C ALA A 201 -12.72 -7.73 2.65
N ARG A 202 -13.06 -8.46 3.71
CA ARG A 202 -14.01 -8.04 4.75
C ARG A 202 -13.79 -6.61 5.24
N ARG A 203 -12.55 -6.25 5.62
CA ARG A 203 -12.24 -4.90 6.15
C ARG A 203 -12.37 -3.77 5.13
N LYS A 204 -12.46 -4.09 3.84
CA LYS A 204 -12.61 -3.10 2.75
C LYS A 204 -14.05 -2.68 2.51
N GLN A 205 -15.01 -3.36 3.16
CA GLN A 205 -16.42 -3.02 3.18
C GLN A 205 -17.08 -2.95 1.77
N SER A 206 -16.66 -3.81 0.85
CA SER A 206 -17.12 -3.81 -0.55
C SER A 206 -18.64 -3.91 -0.70
N GLY A 207 -19.28 -4.85 -0.01
CA GLY A 207 -20.74 -5.01 -0.04
C GLY A 207 -21.48 -3.90 0.69
N THR A 208 -20.92 -3.40 1.81
CA THR A 208 -21.45 -2.23 2.51
C THR A 208 -21.43 -1.00 1.62
N LEU A 209 -20.36 -0.80 0.84
CA LEU A 209 -20.26 0.29 -0.13
C LEU A 209 -21.40 0.23 -1.15
N ILE A 210 -21.65 -0.95 -1.75
CA ILE A 210 -22.75 -1.11 -2.72
C ILE A 210 -24.10 -0.79 -2.07
N TYR A 211 -24.32 -1.28 -0.85
CA TYR A 211 -25.56 -1.04 -0.11
C TYR A 211 -25.76 0.45 0.19
N TRP A 212 -24.75 1.16 0.64
CA TRP A 212 -24.84 2.60 0.92
C TRP A 212 -24.86 3.45 -0.35
N PHE A 213 -24.22 3.00 -1.42
CA PHE A 213 -24.31 3.63 -2.73
C PHE A 213 -25.75 3.59 -3.28
N LYS A 214 -26.48 2.48 -3.04
CA LYS A 214 -27.93 2.43 -3.38
C LYS A 214 -28.71 3.53 -2.66
N GLU A 215 -28.47 3.74 -1.38
CA GLU A 215 -29.15 4.82 -0.61
C GLU A 215 -28.83 6.21 -1.18
N PHE A 216 -27.61 6.40 -1.67
CA PHE A 216 -27.23 7.62 -2.39
C PHE A 216 -28.03 7.72 -3.72
N LEU A 217 -28.13 6.65 -4.51
CA LEU A 217 -28.90 6.62 -5.74
C LEU A 217 -30.40 6.90 -5.52
N ASP A 218 -30.97 6.40 -4.42
CA ASP A 218 -32.36 6.66 -4.04
C ASP A 218 -32.62 8.17 -3.82
N LYS A 219 -31.58 8.96 -3.48
CA LYS A 219 -31.69 10.42 -3.35
C LYS A 219 -31.46 11.16 -4.66
N VAL A 220 -30.47 10.77 -5.44
CA VAL A 220 -30.05 11.56 -6.62
C VAL A 220 -30.64 11.03 -7.93
N GLY A 221 -31.19 9.83 -7.92
CA GLY A 221 -31.72 9.13 -9.10
C GLY A 221 -30.73 8.07 -9.62
N HIS A 222 -31.28 6.88 -9.93
CA HIS A 222 -30.51 5.69 -10.29
C HIS A 222 -29.74 5.81 -11.62
N ASP A 223 -30.15 6.74 -12.49
CA ASP A 223 -29.51 6.97 -13.79
C ASP A 223 -28.40 8.03 -13.72
N ASN A 224 -28.34 8.81 -12.63
CA ASN A 224 -27.47 9.98 -12.51
C ASN A 224 -26.07 9.66 -11.97
N ALA A 225 -25.86 8.47 -11.43
CA ALA A 225 -24.56 8.08 -10.91
C ALA A 225 -24.23 6.61 -11.18
N THR A 226 -22.93 6.29 -11.18
CA THR A 226 -22.41 4.93 -11.37
C THR A 226 -21.22 4.69 -10.46
N LEU A 227 -21.15 3.52 -9.84
CA LEU A 227 -20.00 3.04 -9.08
C LEU A 227 -19.22 2.03 -9.92
N ILE A 228 -17.95 2.31 -10.20
CA ILE A 228 -17.03 1.37 -10.82
C ILE A 228 -16.21 0.71 -9.70
N MET A 229 -16.18 -0.62 -9.66
CA MET A 229 -15.39 -1.39 -8.69
C MET A 229 -14.34 -2.22 -9.42
N HIS A 230 -13.07 -1.91 -9.19
CA HIS A 230 -11.95 -2.68 -9.71
C HIS A 230 -11.54 -3.71 -8.67
N THR A 231 -11.98 -4.95 -8.84
CA THR A 231 -11.82 -6.04 -7.86
C THR A 231 -12.22 -7.41 -8.41
N ASP A 232 -11.78 -8.48 -7.74
CA ASP A 232 -12.39 -9.81 -7.89
C ASP A 232 -13.74 -9.84 -7.13
N ILE A 233 -14.82 -10.00 -7.85
CA ILE A 233 -16.19 -9.98 -7.29
C ILE A 233 -16.53 -11.22 -6.45
N LYS A 234 -15.72 -12.27 -6.53
CA LYS A 234 -15.88 -13.56 -5.81
C LYS A 234 -14.62 -13.97 -5.04
N ASP A 235 -13.80 -13.00 -4.60
CA ASP A 235 -12.64 -13.29 -3.75
C ASP A 235 -13.06 -14.12 -2.52
N VAL A 236 -12.37 -15.22 -2.27
CA VAL A 236 -12.67 -16.16 -1.17
C VAL A 236 -12.60 -15.51 0.23
N HIS A 237 -11.94 -14.38 0.35
CA HIS A 237 -11.85 -13.60 1.60
C HIS A 237 -12.85 -12.44 1.67
N GLY A 238 -13.71 -12.30 0.66
CA GLY A 238 -14.67 -11.22 0.51
C GLY A 238 -16.12 -11.68 0.47
N GLN A 239 -16.90 -10.93 -0.27
CA GLN A 239 -18.34 -11.12 -0.43
C GLN A 239 -18.65 -11.43 -1.90
N ASP A 240 -19.77 -12.14 -2.16
CA ASP A 240 -20.30 -12.30 -3.51
C ASP A 240 -20.99 -10.99 -3.94
N LEU A 241 -20.24 -10.15 -4.63
CA LEU A 241 -20.71 -8.82 -5.03
C LEU A 241 -21.78 -8.89 -6.13
N GLU A 242 -21.77 -9.94 -6.94
CA GLU A 242 -22.80 -10.21 -7.95
C GLU A 242 -24.17 -10.49 -7.30
N ALA A 243 -24.18 -11.35 -6.27
CA ALA A 243 -25.40 -11.61 -5.51
C ALA A 243 -25.93 -10.31 -4.83
N ILE A 244 -25.04 -9.47 -4.28
CA ILE A 244 -25.43 -8.23 -3.63
C ILE A 244 -26.09 -7.26 -4.61
N ILE A 245 -25.54 -7.04 -5.81
CA ILE A 245 -26.18 -6.13 -6.79
C ILE A 245 -27.53 -6.65 -7.28
N HIS A 246 -27.69 -7.97 -7.40
CA HIS A 246 -28.96 -8.58 -7.75
C HIS A 246 -30.02 -8.37 -6.68
N GLU A 247 -29.70 -8.66 -5.43
CA GLU A 247 -30.63 -8.48 -4.29
C GLU A 247 -31.01 -6.99 -4.09
N LEU A 248 -30.12 -6.07 -4.40
CA LEU A 248 -30.36 -4.63 -4.28
C LEU A 248 -31.01 -4.01 -5.54
N GLY A 249 -31.20 -4.79 -6.61
CA GLY A 249 -31.77 -4.31 -7.87
C GLY A 249 -30.89 -3.35 -8.66
N LEU A 250 -29.57 -3.44 -8.51
CA LEU A 250 -28.57 -2.55 -9.14
C LEU A 250 -27.97 -3.15 -10.42
N THR A 251 -28.81 -3.75 -11.26
CA THR A 251 -28.37 -4.52 -12.46
C THR A 251 -28.44 -3.73 -13.77
N GLN A 252 -28.77 -2.42 -13.72
CA GLN A 252 -28.96 -1.59 -14.91
C GLN A 252 -27.79 -0.60 -15.13
N GLY A 253 -26.56 -0.98 -14.74
CA GLY A 253 -25.35 -0.16 -14.91
C GLY A 253 -25.08 0.82 -13.78
N GLN A 254 -25.78 0.70 -12.64
CA GLN A 254 -25.50 1.49 -11.43
C GLN A 254 -24.19 1.08 -10.79
N VAL A 255 -23.83 -0.22 -10.87
CA VAL A 255 -22.55 -0.76 -10.42
C VAL A 255 -21.91 -1.51 -11.58
N LEU A 256 -20.66 -1.17 -11.89
CA LEU A 256 -19.87 -1.78 -12.95
C LEU A 256 -18.62 -2.43 -12.34
N PHE A 257 -18.29 -3.62 -12.79
CA PHE A 257 -17.11 -4.34 -12.31
C PHE A 257 -16.00 -4.37 -13.36
N SER A 258 -14.81 -3.98 -12.94
CA SER A 258 -13.55 -4.14 -13.66
C SER A 258 -12.76 -5.27 -12.99
N GLN A 259 -12.75 -6.46 -13.58
CA GLN A 259 -12.17 -7.67 -12.99
C GLN A 259 -10.82 -8.06 -13.61
N GLU A 260 -10.56 -7.60 -14.82
CA GLU A 260 -9.31 -7.89 -15.50
C GLU A 260 -8.17 -7.07 -14.91
N LYS A 261 -6.97 -7.66 -14.89
CA LYS A 261 -5.76 -6.92 -14.54
C LYS A 261 -5.52 -5.84 -15.58
N VAL A 262 -5.45 -4.61 -15.16
CA VAL A 262 -5.17 -3.46 -16.00
C VAL A 262 -3.74 -2.97 -15.76
N SER A 263 -3.16 -2.33 -16.77
CA SER A 263 -1.87 -1.66 -16.61
C SER A 263 -2.00 -0.44 -15.69
N SER A 264 -0.89 0.05 -15.13
CA SER A 264 -0.90 1.29 -14.35
C SER A 264 -1.37 2.50 -15.16
N HIS A 265 -1.10 2.53 -16.48
CA HIS A 265 -1.61 3.57 -17.38
C HIS A 265 -3.13 3.49 -17.57
N ASP A 266 -3.67 2.29 -17.74
CA ASP A 266 -5.13 2.12 -17.83
C ASP A 266 -5.80 2.47 -16.50
N LEU A 267 -5.18 2.11 -15.38
CA LEU A 267 -5.66 2.48 -14.05
C LEU A 267 -5.66 4.00 -13.86
N ALA A 268 -4.61 4.69 -14.29
CA ALA A 268 -4.54 6.16 -14.28
C ALA A 268 -5.65 6.79 -15.16
N ALA A 269 -5.98 6.16 -16.31
CA ALA A 269 -7.09 6.62 -17.15
C ALA A 269 -8.44 6.48 -16.43
N ILE A 270 -8.65 5.42 -15.65
CA ILE A 270 -9.86 5.28 -14.82
C ILE A 270 -9.93 6.39 -13.77
N TYR A 271 -8.85 6.59 -12.98
CA TYR A 271 -8.82 7.66 -11.97
C TYR A 271 -9.11 9.04 -12.54
N ASN A 272 -8.57 9.36 -13.71
CA ASN A 272 -8.84 10.62 -14.40
C ASN A 272 -10.28 10.76 -14.90
N ALA A 273 -10.94 9.65 -15.20
CA ALA A 273 -12.28 9.65 -15.78
C ALA A 273 -13.42 9.65 -14.74
N VAL A 274 -13.10 9.50 -13.45
CA VAL A 274 -14.12 9.47 -12.39
C VAL A 274 -14.19 10.78 -11.62
N ASP A 275 -15.30 11.04 -10.96
CA ASP A 275 -15.54 12.26 -10.18
C ASP A 275 -15.00 12.14 -8.74
N VAL A 276 -14.89 10.92 -8.23
CA VAL A 276 -14.42 10.65 -6.88
C VAL A 276 -13.94 9.20 -6.72
N THR A 277 -12.88 9.00 -5.96
CA THR A 277 -12.47 7.67 -5.50
C THR A 277 -12.85 7.46 -4.03
N ILE A 278 -13.39 6.28 -3.73
CA ILE A 278 -13.93 5.95 -2.41
C ILE A 278 -13.06 4.87 -1.75
N ASN A 279 -12.78 5.05 -0.45
CA ASN A 279 -12.20 4.00 0.38
C ASN A 279 -12.77 4.07 1.80
N ILE A 280 -13.77 3.24 2.07
CA ILE A 280 -14.44 3.13 3.39
C ILE A 280 -13.92 1.95 4.21
N SER A 281 -12.64 1.62 4.07
CA SER A 281 -12.02 0.54 4.85
C SER A 281 -12.13 0.79 6.34
N ASP A 282 -12.34 -0.28 7.10
CA ASP A 282 -12.36 -0.26 8.57
C ASP A 282 -10.98 -0.04 9.18
N ALA A 283 -9.94 -0.37 8.42
CA ALA A 283 -8.53 -0.15 8.74
C ALA A 283 -7.72 -0.11 7.44
N GLU A 284 -6.74 0.79 7.36
CA GLU A 284 -5.88 0.96 6.20
C GLU A 284 -4.50 1.47 6.61
N GLY A 285 -3.44 0.73 6.28
CA GLY A 285 -2.08 1.12 6.63
C GLY A 285 -1.60 2.37 5.90
N PHE A 286 -1.89 2.46 4.61
CA PHE A 286 -1.52 3.60 3.79
C PHE A 286 -2.63 4.08 2.84
N GLY A 287 -3.11 3.21 1.92
CA GLY A 287 -4.12 3.54 0.92
C GLY A 287 -3.53 3.99 -0.42
N LEU A 288 -2.88 3.09 -1.16
CA LEU A 288 -2.27 3.43 -2.46
C LEU A 288 -3.30 3.92 -3.48
N ALA A 289 -4.47 3.28 -3.56
CA ALA A 289 -5.52 3.65 -4.52
C ALA A 289 -6.01 5.09 -4.35
N THR A 290 -6.07 5.59 -3.13
CA THR A 290 -6.45 6.99 -2.86
C THR A 290 -5.34 7.97 -3.16
N LEU A 291 -4.08 7.57 -2.97
CA LEU A 291 -2.94 8.40 -3.39
C LEU A 291 -2.85 8.49 -4.93
N GLU A 292 -3.03 7.38 -5.64
CA GLU A 292 -3.11 7.34 -7.11
C GLU A 292 -4.22 8.26 -7.65
N SER A 293 -5.37 8.26 -6.97
CA SER A 293 -6.49 9.17 -7.27
C SER A 293 -6.10 10.63 -7.13
N LEU A 294 -5.49 11.00 -6.01
CA LEU A 294 -5.04 12.39 -5.77
C LEU A 294 -3.99 12.84 -6.79
N TYR A 295 -3.08 11.95 -7.18
CA TYR A 295 -2.10 12.23 -8.23
C TYR A 295 -2.72 12.45 -9.61
N CYS A 296 -3.87 11.83 -9.88
CA CYS A 296 -4.66 12.11 -11.07
C CYS A 296 -5.55 13.37 -10.96
N GLY A 297 -5.51 14.07 -9.83
CA GLY A 297 -6.35 15.25 -9.58
C GLY A 297 -7.80 14.92 -9.27
N THR A 298 -8.09 13.72 -8.80
CA THR A 298 -9.45 13.25 -8.46
C THR A 298 -9.65 13.24 -6.95
N PRO A 299 -10.70 13.90 -6.43
CA PRO A 299 -11.00 13.92 -5.00
C PRO A 299 -11.27 12.54 -4.42
N ILE A 300 -11.12 12.40 -3.09
CA ILE A 300 -11.34 11.14 -2.39
C ILE A 300 -12.40 11.24 -1.29
N VAL A 301 -13.15 10.16 -1.08
CA VAL A 301 -14.02 9.96 0.09
C VAL A 301 -13.49 8.79 0.89
N VAL A 302 -13.05 9.04 2.11
CA VAL A 302 -12.34 8.02 2.90
C VAL A 302 -12.77 8.00 4.36
N SER A 303 -12.70 6.82 4.99
CA SER A 303 -12.72 6.69 6.44
C SER A 303 -11.50 7.40 7.04
N MET A 304 -11.70 8.16 8.13
CA MET A 304 -10.61 8.80 8.89
C MET A 304 -9.89 7.75 9.74
N THR A 305 -9.25 6.79 9.06
CA THR A 305 -8.51 5.68 9.66
C THR A 305 -7.13 5.53 9.03
N GLY A 306 -6.16 5.10 9.81
CA GLY A 306 -4.82 4.76 9.34
C GLY A 306 -4.16 5.82 8.48
N GLY A 307 -3.62 5.40 7.34
CA GLY A 307 -2.94 6.27 6.37
C GLY A 307 -3.88 7.19 5.60
N LEU A 308 -5.15 6.81 5.45
CA LEU A 308 -6.13 7.57 4.66
C LEU A 308 -6.36 8.99 5.18
N GLN A 309 -6.37 9.16 6.51
CA GLN A 309 -6.57 10.46 7.13
C GLN A 309 -5.50 11.49 6.75
N PHE A 310 -4.28 11.06 6.47
CA PHE A 310 -3.18 11.95 6.07
C PHE A 310 -3.17 12.28 4.58
N GLN A 311 -4.01 11.60 3.80
CA GLN A 311 -4.18 11.86 2.37
C GLN A 311 -5.35 12.81 2.11
N VAL A 312 -6.44 12.66 2.84
CA VAL A 312 -7.66 13.43 2.61
C VAL A 312 -7.61 14.85 3.15
N THR A 313 -6.69 15.14 4.07
CA THR A 313 -6.56 16.47 4.70
C THR A 313 -5.11 16.82 5.06
N ASP A 314 -4.80 18.11 5.03
CA ASP A 314 -3.57 18.68 5.60
C ASP A 314 -3.74 19.18 7.05
N GLY A 315 -4.88 18.87 7.68
CA GLY A 315 -5.28 19.33 9.01
C GLY A 315 -5.97 20.70 9.01
N LYS A 316 -6.08 21.38 7.86
CA LYS A 316 -6.77 22.66 7.70
C LYS A 316 -7.94 22.58 6.74
N LYS A 317 -7.79 21.85 5.67
CA LYS A 317 -8.80 21.63 4.66
C LYS A 317 -8.84 20.17 4.19
N PHE A 318 -9.95 19.78 3.58
CA PHE A 318 -10.14 18.45 3.02
C PHE A 318 -10.04 18.49 1.49
N PHE A 319 -9.48 17.43 0.90
CA PHE A 319 -9.34 17.22 -0.55
C PHE A 319 -10.37 16.21 -1.08
N GLY A 320 -11.57 16.30 -0.56
CA GLY A 320 -12.70 15.41 -0.73
C GLY A 320 -13.51 15.36 0.55
N ALA A 321 -13.80 14.17 1.08
CA ALA A 321 -14.48 14.02 2.36
C ALA A 321 -13.78 12.98 3.26
N GLY A 322 -13.48 13.38 4.48
CA GLY A 322 -13.06 12.49 5.57
C GLY A 322 -14.28 12.11 6.42
N LEU A 323 -14.50 10.83 6.61
CA LEU A 323 -15.61 10.26 7.38
C LEU A 323 -15.09 9.83 8.75
N GLU A 324 -15.49 10.57 9.78
CA GLU A 324 -15.07 10.27 11.15
C GLU A 324 -15.71 8.97 11.65
N PRO A 325 -14.95 8.10 12.34
CA PRO A 325 -15.51 6.91 12.96
C PRO A 325 -16.53 7.25 14.03
N VAL A 326 -17.72 6.67 13.93
CA VAL A 326 -18.79 6.80 14.95
C VAL A 326 -18.71 5.73 16.03
N SER A 327 -18.00 4.65 15.75
CA SER A 327 -17.74 3.57 16.70
C SER A 327 -16.48 2.80 16.34
N LYS A 328 -16.01 1.96 17.28
CA LYS A 328 -14.89 1.04 17.08
C LYS A 328 -15.31 -0.37 17.50
N ALA A 329 -14.85 -1.37 16.75
CA ALA A 329 -15.01 -2.76 17.10
C ALA A 329 -13.65 -3.37 17.46
N ILE A 330 -13.59 -4.14 18.54
CA ILE A 330 -12.42 -4.96 18.84
C ILE A 330 -12.44 -6.15 17.87
N ILE A 331 -11.38 -6.25 17.11
CA ILE A 331 -11.11 -7.36 16.18
C ILE A 331 -9.79 -7.98 16.57
N GLY A 332 -9.62 -9.24 16.28
CA GLY A 332 -8.36 -9.90 16.56
C GLY A 332 -8.45 -11.41 16.39
N SER A 333 -7.34 -12.04 16.69
CA SER A 333 -7.14 -13.49 16.68
C SER A 333 -6.17 -13.85 17.80
N GLN A 334 -5.82 -15.12 17.91
CA GLN A 334 -4.78 -15.54 18.86
C GLN A 334 -3.41 -14.93 18.53
N GLU A 335 -3.12 -14.70 17.24
CA GLU A 335 -1.86 -14.12 16.78
C GLU A 335 -1.87 -12.58 16.84
N VAL A 336 -3.04 -11.97 16.73
CA VAL A 336 -3.24 -10.51 16.79
C VAL A 336 -4.32 -10.23 17.83
N PRO A 337 -3.99 -10.31 19.12
CA PRO A 337 -4.98 -10.46 20.19
C PRO A 337 -5.82 -9.21 20.46
N TYR A 338 -5.36 -8.03 20.06
CA TYR A 338 -6.04 -6.80 20.43
C TYR A 338 -5.78 -5.69 19.41
N ILE A 339 -6.73 -5.51 18.50
CA ILE A 339 -6.76 -4.41 17.53
C ILE A 339 -8.17 -3.83 17.43
N TYR A 340 -8.28 -2.56 17.01
CA TYR A 340 -9.54 -1.92 16.65
C TYR A 340 -9.72 -1.89 15.15
N GLU A 341 -11.00 -1.92 14.75
CA GLU A 341 -11.45 -1.48 13.44
C GLU A 341 -12.43 -0.32 13.61
N ASP A 342 -12.25 0.70 12.81
CA ASP A 342 -13.10 1.89 12.81
C ASP A 342 -14.38 1.62 12.03
N ARG A 343 -15.51 2.19 12.50
CA ARG A 343 -16.81 2.09 11.87
C ARG A 343 -17.36 3.49 11.61
N ILE A 344 -17.59 3.80 10.36
CA ILE A 344 -18.26 5.04 9.93
C ILE A 344 -19.78 4.84 9.82
N SER A 345 -20.54 5.92 9.74
CA SER A 345 -22.00 5.85 9.54
C SER A 345 -22.37 5.89 8.05
N LYS A 346 -23.47 5.24 7.72
CA LYS A 346 -24.12 5.33 6.42
C LYS A 346 -24.55 6.77 6.12
N GLU A 347 -25.11 7.43 7.11
CA GLU A 347 -25.63 8.78 7.03
C GLU A 347 -24.53 9.77 6.61
N ASP A 348 -23.36 9.69 7.23
CA ASP A 348 -22.21 10.55 6.91
C ASP A 348 -21.65 10.25 5.53
N PHE A 349 -21.57 8.96 5.14
CA PHE A 349 -21.14 8.55 3.81
C PHE A 349 -22.09 9.12 2.73
N VAL A 350 -23.40 8.91 2.88
CA VAL A 350 -24.39 9.37 1.90
C VAL A 350 -24.42 10.90 1.83
N ALA A 351 -24.28 11.59 2.97
CA ALA A 351 -24.22 13.06 3.01
C ALA A 351 -22.95 13.58 2.29
N ALA A 352 -21.80 12.99 2.55
CA ALA A 352 -20.54 13.36 1.90
C ALA A 352 -20.59 13.16 0.39
N LEU A 353 -21.11 12.03 -0.07
CA LEU A 353 -21.23 11.73 -1.49
C LEU A 353 -22.24 12.65 -2.18
N THR A 354 -23.38 12.95 -1.52
CA THR A 354 -24.38 13.91 -2.00
C THR A 354 -23.77 15.30 -2.15
N LYS A 355 -22.99 15.76 -1.18
CA LYS A 355 -22.30 17.05 -1.25
C LYS A 355 -21.36 17.16 -2.46
N LEU A 356 -20.58 16.11 -2.74
CA LEU A 356 -19.68 16.09 -3.90
C LEU A 356 -20.46 16.01 -5.22
N TYR A 357 -21.58 15.31 -5.25
CA TYR A 357 -22.49 15.25 -6.40
C TYR A 357 -23.08 16.63 -6.74
N GLU A 358 -23.46 17.41 -5.72
CA GLU A 358 -24.04 18.75 -5.87
C GLU A 358 -23.02 19.83 -6.26
N MET A 359 -21.71 19.56 -6.12
CA MET A 359 -20.65 20.45 -6.62
C MET A 359 -20.67 20.52 -8.15
N THR A 360 -20.34 21.69 -8.70
CA THR A 360 -20.09 21.80 -10.14
C THR A 360 -18.82 21.00 -10.55
N PRO A 361 -18.68 20.64 -11.82
CA PRO A 361 -17.45 20.01 -12.30
C PRO A 361 -16.20 20.84 -12.00
N GLU A 362 -16.29 22.16 -12.08
CA GLU A 362 -15.21 23.11 -11.81
C GLU A 362 -14.80 23.09 -10.33
N GLU A 363 -15.78 23.03 -9.43
CA GLU A 363 -15.51 22.93 -7.98
C GLU A 363 -14.83 21.60 -7.63
N ARG A 364 -15.26 20.48 -8.23
CA ARG A 364 -14.58 19.19 -8.07
C ARG A 364 -13.18 19.19 -8.63
N THR A 365 -12.96 19.80 -9.80
CA THR A 365 -11.65 19.95 -10.42
C THR A 365 -10.70 20.78 -9.54
N GLN A 366 -11.19 21.88 -8.97
CA GLN A 366 -10.43 22.71 -8.03
C GLN A 366 -10.04 21.91 -6.77
N LEU A 367 -11.00 21.18 -6.22
CA LEU A 367 -10.78 20.31 -5.05
C LEU A 367 -9.72 19.23 -5.33
N GLY A 368 -9.79 18.61 -6.51
CA GLY A 368 -8.80 17.63 -6.98
C GLY A 368 -7.41 18.24 -7.18
N ALA A 369 -7.31 19.44 -7.75
CA ALA A 369 -6.05 20.15 -7.91
C ALA A 369 -5.37 20.47 -6.56
N GLU A 370 -6.15 20.81 -5.54
CA GLU A 370 -5.64 21.00 -4.18
C GLU A 370 -5.16 19.69 -3.56
N GLY A 371 -5.89 18.58 -3.80
CA GLY A 371 -5.46 17.24 -3.39
C GLY A 371 -4.17 16.79 -4.06
N LEU A 372 -4.02 17.06 -5.36
CA LEU A 372 -2.79 16.83 -6.12
C LEU A 372 -1.60 17.60 -5.52
N ALA A 373 -1.78 18.88 -5.22
CA ALA A 373 -0.73 19.70 -4.61
C ALA A 373 -0.32 19.16 -3.23
N HIS A 374 -1.28 18.68 -2.43
CA HIS A 374 -1.01 18.02 -1.15
C HIS A 374 -0.24 16.70 -1.34
N ALA A 375 -0.66 15.86 -2.29
CA ALA A 375 0.00 14.59 -2.59
C ALA A 375 1.45 14.79 -3.04
N HIS A 376 1.71 15.74 -3.92
CA HIS A 376 3.08 16.10 -4.33
C HIS A 376 3.94 16.61 -3.18
N LYS A 377 3.36 17.33 -2.23
CA LYS A 377 4.10 17.86 -1.09
C LYS A 377 4.45 16.79 -0.06
N GLU A 378 3.50 15.89 0.27
CA GLU A 378 3.65 14.96 1.41
C GLU A 378 4.17 13.57 0.99
N PHE A 379 3.95 13.16 -0.27
CA PHE A 379 4.20 11.82 -0.78
C PHE A 379 5.01 11.82 -2.09
N ASN A 380 5.93 12.77 -2.24
CA ASN A 380 6.73 12.98 -3.43
C ASN A 380 7.59 11.75 -3.76
N PHE A 381 7.61 11.33 -5.03
CA PHE A 381 8.36 10.15 -5.47
C PHE A 381 9.89 10.38 -5.44
N GLU A 382 10.36 11.58 -5.76
CA GLU A 382 11.78 11.91 -5.71
C GLU A 382 12.30 11.89 -4.26
N ASP A 383 11.50 12.44 -3.32
CA ASP A 383 11.80 12.37 -1.89
C ASP A 383 11.82 10.90 -1.38
N PHE A 384 10.89 10.07 -1.87
CA PHE A 384 10.88 8.64 -1.57
C PHE A 384 12.18 7.96 -2.02
N VAL A 385 12.61 8.22 -3.25
CA VAL A 385 13.86 7.69 -3.81
C VAL A 385 15.07 8.15 -2.98
N GLN A 386 15.15 9.45 -2.68
CA GLN A 386 16.26 10.01 -1.92
C GLN A 386 16.34 9.44 -0.50
N ARG A 387 15.20 9.33 0.20
CA ARG A 387 15.16 8.75 1.55
C ARG A 387 15.60 7.29 1.59
N TRP A 388 15.26 6.50 0.54
CA TRP A 388 15.74 5.13 0.45
C TRP A 388 17.23 5.04 0.15
N ASP A 389 17.75 5.88 -0.76
CA ASP A 389 19.20 5.94 -1.05
C ASP A 389 20.00 6.34 0.19
N ASP A 390 19.54 7.37 0.91
CA ASP A 390 20.17 7.83 2.15
C ASP A 390 20.16 6.74 3.22
N LEU A 391 19.01 6.11 3.47
CA LEU A 391 18.89 5.06 4.48
C LEU A 391 19.76 3.84 4.18
N LEU A 392 19.70 3.33 2.95
CA LEU A 392 20.44 2.12 2.59
C LEU A 392 21.95 2.38 2.59
N THR A 393 22.38 3.56 2.15
CA THR A 393 23.77 4.00 2.25
C THR A 393 24.21 4.11 3.72
N GLU A 394 23.42 4.79 4.56
CA GLU A 394 23.71 4.93 6.00
C GLU A 394 23.81 3.57 6.69
N VAL A 395 22.86 2.66 6.45
CA VAL A 395 22.90 1.31 7.04
C VAL A 395 24.16 0.56 6.59
N HIS A 396 24.49 0.63 5.30
CA HIS A 396 25.71 -0.01 4.79
C HIS A 396 26.98 0.55 5.45
N GLU A 397 27.11 1.87 5.56
CA GLU A 397 28.31 2.54 6.11
C GLU A 397 28.42 2.38 7.63
N THR A 398 27.31 2.46 8.37
CA THR A 398 27.33 2.49 9.84
C THR A 398 27.18 1.13 10.49
N LYS A 399 26.39 0.24 9.91
CA LYS A 399 26.20 -1.13 10.44
C LYS A 399 27.14 -2.14 9.81
N GLY A 400 27.58 -1.92 8.57
CA GLY A 400 28.43 -2.83 7.81
C GLY A 400 27.84 -4.21 7.60
N SER A 401 28.57 -5.08 6.91
CA SER A 401 28.21 -6.48 6.70
C SER A 401 29.47 -7.36 6.72
N TRP A 402 29.29 -8.63 7.00
CA TRP A 402 30.37 -9.64 7.02
C TRP A 402 31.54 -9.19 7.90
N ASP A 403 32.72 -9.05 7.34
CA ASP A 403 33.94 -8.66 8.07
C ASP A 403 33.87 -7.20 8.59
N THR A 404 33.00 -6.37 8.03
CA THR A 404 32.81 -4.99 8.46
C THR A 404 31.59 -4.82 9.38
N ARG A 405 30.84 -5.91 9.65
CA ARG A 405 29.63 -5.88 10.49
C ARG A 405 29.93 -5.32 11.88
N SER A 406 29.20 -4.29 12.29
CA SER A 406 29.38 -3.60 13.56
C SER A 406 28.03 -3.29 14.23
N GLY A 407 28.07 -2.99 15.52
CA GLY A 407 26.92 -2.54 16.29
C GLY A 407 25.89 -3.63 16.62
N TYR A 408 26.15 -4.91 16.30
CA TYR A 408 25.29 -6.03 16.65
C TYR A 408 26.02 -7.06 17.49
N GLN A 409 25.39 -7.50 18.57
CA GLN A 409 25.87 -8.57 19.44
C GLN A 409 24.71 -9.54 19.69
N SER A 410 24.86 -10.80 19.26
CA SER A 410 23.81 -11.81 19.29
C SER A 410 23.41 -12.24 20.71
N TYR A 411 24.34 -12.18 21.66
CA TYR A 411 24.07 -12.47 23.08
C TYR A 411 25.13 -11.81 23.98
N GLU A 412 24.75 -11.54 25.20
CA GLU A 412 25.64 -11.06 26.25
C GLU A 412 25.74 -12.15 27.35
N MET A 413 26.97 -12.62 27.62
CA MET A 413 27.21 -13.55 28.72
C MET A 413 27.25 -12.77 30.04
N ARG A 414 26.26 -12.98 30.91
CA ARG A 414 26.29 -12.45 32.27
C ARG A 414 26.75 -13.53 33.22
N THR A 415 27.87 -13.29 33.94
CA THR A 415 28.23 -14.10 35.10
C THR A 415 27.29 -13.78 36.24
N LEU A 416 26.58 -14.79 36.75
CA LEU A 416 25.70 -14.69 37.93
C LEU A 416 26.50 -14.52 39.20
#